data_ba539782882ded4820c9639d1619fa7c
#
_entry.id   ba539782882ded4820c9639d1619fa7c
#
_cell.length_a   1.000
_cell.length_b   1.000
_cell.length_c   1.000
_cell.angle_alpha   90.00
_cell.angle_beta   90.00
_cell.angle_gamma   90.00
#
_symmetry.space_group_name_H-M   'P 1'
#
loop_
_entity.id
_entity.type
_entity.pdbx_description
1 polymer ?
#
loop_
_entity_poly.entity_id
_entity_poly.type
_entity_poly.pdbx_seq_one_letter_code
_entity_poly.pdbx_strand_id
1 'polypeptide(L)'
;MGRIVLSALEEVMGRNGVNAILNLARLQYHIGNYPPNDFAKGFAFDELGQLLQALDEMYGPRGGRGLARRAGHACFRLGVKDFGSMLGIADLTFRILPLGMKLRVGFEVLAQTFNKFTDHVVRLGEDDQYFHWIIERCGVCWGRKSDSPCCHLALGILEEGLYWVGGGKTFYVEEVSCIAAGDHACTILISKRPLG
;
A
#
# COMPACT_ATOMS: atom_id res chain seq x y z
N MET A 1 6.86 -4.60 9.16
CA MET A 1 6.12 -3.78 8.15
C MET A 1 6.49 -2.30 8.17
N GLY A 2 6.58 -1.62 9.31
CA GLY A 2 6.90 -0.18 9.36
C GLY A 2 8.22 0.21 8.69
N ARG A 3 9.27 -0.63 8.83
CA ARG A 3 10.54 -0.42 8.13
C ARG A 3 10.37 -0.33 6.60
N ILE A 4 9.53 -1.18 6.02
CA ILE A 4 9.28 -1.16 4.56
C ILE A 4 8.72 0.20 4.13
N VAL A 5 7.74 0.73 4.88
CA VAL A 5 7.13 2.04 4.57
C VAL A 5 8.17 3.17 4.65
N LEU A 6 8.95 3.22 5.74
CA LEU A 6 9.97 4.25 5.92
C LEU A 6 11.10 4.13 4.89
N SER A 7 11.55 2.90 4.59
CA SER A 7 12.57 2.67 3.55
C SER A 7 12.05 2.99 2.15
N ALA A 8 10.78 2.73 1.86
CA ALA A 8 10.17 3.09 0.59
C ALA A 8 10.05 4.61 0.41
N LEU A 9 9.69 5.32 1.47
CA LEU A 9 9.71 6.79 1.46
C LEU A 9 11.14 7.32 1.28
N GLU A 10 12.13 6.72 1.94
CA GLU A 10 13.55 7.10 1.77
C GLU A 10 14.03 6.88 0.33
N GLU A 11 13.61 5.78 -0.33
CA GLU A 11 13.91 5.55 -1.76
C GLU A 11 13.33 6.65 -2.65
N VAL A 12 12.13 7.16 -2.33
CA VAL A 12 11.40 8.11 -3.17
C VAL A 12 11.83 9.56 -2.95
N MET A 13 12.14 9.97 -1.72
CA MET A 13 12.37 11.37 -1.35
C MET A 13 13.70 11.62 -0.64
N GLY A 14 14.50 10.57 -0.47
CA GLY A 14 15.79 10.62 0.22
C GLY A 14 15.65 10.74 1.74
N ARG A 15 16.75 10.46 2.44
CA ARG A 15 16.80 10.46 3.90
C ARG A 15 16.39 11.80 4.51
N ASN A 16 16.84 12.91 3.96
CA ASN A 16 16.49 14.23 4.49
C ASN A 16 14.99 14.53 4.35
N GLY A 17 14.38 14.11 3.24
CA GLY A 17 12.94 14.22 3.04
C GLY A 17 12.15 13.42 4.07
N VAL A 18 12.53 12.16 4.30
CA VAL A 18 11.89 11.32 5.33
C VAL A 18 12.06 11.91 6.73
N ASN A 19 13.26 12.36 7.08
CA ASN A 19 13.51 13.01 8.38
C ASN A 19 12.63 14.25 8.57
N ALA A 20 12.42 15.03 7.52
CA ALA A 20 11.57 16.22 7.57
C ALA A 20 10.09 15.86 7.84
N ILE A 21 9.54 14.86 7.14
CA ILE A 21 8.16 14.41 7.39
C ILE A 21 8.02 13.71 8.75
N LEU A 22 9.02 12.97 9.22
CA LEU A 22 9.03 12.37 10.57
C LEU A 22 9.02 13.44 11.65
N ASN A 23 9.77 14.55 11.47
CA ASN A 23 9.72 15.69 12.38
C ASN A 23 8.33 16.34 12.40
N LEU A 24 7.74 16.59 11.24
CA LEU A 24 6.41 17.20 11.13
C LEU A 24 5.32 16.30 11.73
N ALA A 25 5.43 14.98 11.52
CA ALA A 25 4.54 13.96 12.06
C ALA A 25 4.73 13.70 13.57
N ARG A 26 5.72 14.35 14.23
CA ARG A 26 6.11 14.09 15.63
C ARG A 26 6.58 12.65 15.91
N LEU A 27 7.23 12.05 14.92
CA LEU A 27 7.77 10.69 14.93
C LEU A 27 9.31 10.69 14.91
N GLN A 28 9.95 11.67 15.59
CA GLN A 28 11.40 11.88 15.58
C GLN A 28 12.20 10.66 16.07
N TYR A 29 11.59 9.83 16.93
CA TYR A 29 12.23 8.62 17.46
C TYR A 29 12.50 7.55 16.39
N HIS A 30 11.91 7.68 15.20
CA HIS A 30 12.24 6.86 14.03
C HIS A 30 13.42 7.40 13.20
N ILE A 31 13.88 8.64 13.43
CA ILE A 31 15.01 9.20 12.68
C ILE A 31 16.27 8.43 13.01
N GLY A 32 16.84 7.76 12.00
CA GLY A 32 18.00 6.89 12.15
C GLY A 32 17.74 5.59 12.93
N ASN A 33 16.49 5.34 13.35
CA ASN A 33 16.10 4.19 14.15
C ASN A 33 14.77 3.59 13.62
N TYR A 34 14.78 3.12 12.37
CA TYR A 34 13.61 2.48 11.79
C TYR A 34 13.26 1.17 12.53
N PRO A 35 11.96 0.82 12.61
CA PRO A 35 11.53 -0.44 13.20
C PRO A 35 12.31 -1.65 12.63
N PRO A 36 12.39 -2.78 13.36
CA PRO A 36 12.98 -4.01 12.84
C PRO A 36 12.32 -4.46 11.53
N ASN A 37 13.08 -5.14 10.67
CA ASN A 37 12.57 -5.70 9.42
C ASN A 37 11.95 -7.08 9.66
N ASP A 38 10.82 -7.08 10.31
CA ASP A 38 10.08 -8.30 10.69
C ASP A 38 8.57 -8.09 10.51
N PHE A 39 7.81 -9.12 10.86
CA PHE A 39 6.34 -9.09 10.84
C PHE A 39 5.72 -8.63 12.16
N ALA A 40 6.52 -8.15 13.13
CA ALA A 40 5.96 -7.58 14.34
C ALA A 40 5.16 -6.29 14.03
N LYS A 41 4.07 -6.11 14.77
CA LYS A 41 3.19 -4.94 14.65
C LYS A 41 3.76 -3.73 15.41
N GLY A 42 5.02 -3.39 15.11
CA GLY A 42 5.79 -2.33 15.78
C GLY A 42 5.65 -0.93 15.16
N PHE A 43 4.68 -0.73 14.26
CA PHE A 43 4.38 0.57 13.64
C PHE A 43 2.86 0.73 13.63
N ALA A 44 2.36 1.62 14.47
CA ALA A 44 0.93 1.78 14.69
C ALA A 44 0.24 2.49 13.52
N PHE A 45 -1.08 2.30 13.38
CA PHE A 45 -1.87 3.03 12.38
C PHE A 45 -1.87 4.53 12.60
N ASP A 46 -1.83 4.97 13.86
CA ASP A 46 -1.70 6.39 14.20
C ASP A 46 -0.39 6.97 13.63
N GLU A 47 0.72 6.24 13.74
CA GLU A 47 2.00 6.67 13.18
C GLU A 47 1.96 6.73 11.65
N LEU A 48 1.35 5.74 11.00
CA LEU A 48 1.20 5.72 9.55
C LEU A 48 0.29 6.86 9.06
N GLY A 49 -0.83 7.07 9.72
CA GLY A 49 -1.76 8.17 9.41
C GLY A 49 -1.10 9.55 9.56
N GLN A 50 -0.41 9.79 10.69
CA GLN A 50 0.33 11.03 10.95
C GLN A 50 1.44 11.27 9.92
N LEU A 51 2.18 10.21 9.56
CA LEU A 51 3.24 10.27 8.56
C LEU A 51 2.71 10.70 7.18
N LEU A 52 1.60 10.10 6.74
CA LEU A 52 0.98 10.43 5.45
C LEU A 52 0.27 11.79 5.47
N GLN A 53 -0.28 12.18 6.61
CA GLN A 53 -0.81 13.54 6.80
C GLN A 53 0.32 14.58 6.68
N ALA A 54 1.44 14.37 7.35
CA ALA A 54 2.61 15.25 7.26
C ALA A 54 3.18 15.34 5.83
N LEU A 55 3.11 14.24 5.07
CA LEU A 55 3.50 14.24 3.66
C LEU A 55 2.63 15.18 2.82
N ASP A 56 1.30 15.14 3.03
CA ASP A 56 0.36 16.02 2.33
C ASP A 56 0.50 17.48 2.78
N GLU A 57 0.75 17.72 4.06
CA GLU A 57 0.99 19.08 4.59
C GLU A 57 2.26 19.71 4.03
N MET A 58 3.34 18.92 3.88
CA MET A 58 4.62 19.43 3.40
C MET A 58 4.66 19.66 1.89
N TYR A 59 4.06 18.78 1.10
CA TYR A 59 4.17 18.79 -0.37
C TYR A 59 2.87 19.22 -1.07
N GLY A 60 1.84 19.52 -0.30
CA GLY A 60 0.49 19.78 -0.80
C GLY A 60 -0.21 18.52 -1.32
N PRO A 61 -1.55 18.55 -1.49
CA PRO A 61 -2.34 17.35 -1.81
C PRO A 61 -1.90 16.64 -3.10
N ARG A 62 -1.45 17.38 -4.13
CA ARG A 62 -1.00 16.79 -5.39
C ARG A 62 0.39 16.17 -5.25
N GLY A 63 1.32 16.84 -4.58
CA GLY A 63 2.69 16.37 -4.35
C GLY A 63 2.69 15.16 -3.41
N GLY A 64 1.99 15.26 -2.28
CA GLY A 64 1.83 14.17 -1.32
C GLY A 64 1.23 12.91 -1.94
N ARG A 65 0.16 13.05 -2.75
CA ARG A 65 -0.42 11.95 -3.54
C ARG A 65 0.61 11.24 -4.41
N GLY A 66 1.38 11.98 -5.18
CA GLY A 66 2.40 11.42 -6.07
C GLY A 66 3.50 10.70 -5.30
N LEU A 67 3.98 11.28 -4.21
CA LEU A 67 5.01 10.68 -3.36
C LEU A 67 4.49 9.42 -2.64
N ALA A 68 3.29 9.46 -2.07
CA ALA A 68 2.68 8.30 -1.42
C ALA A 68 2.48 7.14 -2.40
N ARG A 69 2.00 7.40 -3.62
CA ARG A 69 1.81 6.37 -4.64
C ARG A 69 3.15 5.74 -5.06
N ARG A 70 4.19 6.55 -5.29
CA ARG A 70 5.55 6.07 -5.60
C ARG A 70 6.14 5.27 -4.42
N ALA A 71 5.93 5.72 -3.19
CA ALA A 71 6.32 4.96 -2.01
C ALA A 71 5.57 3.63 -1.93
N GLY A 72 4.29 3.58 -2.32
CA GLY A 72 3.53 2.33 -2.43
C GLY A 72 4.16 1.33 -3.40
N HIS A 73 4.59 1.78 -4.59
CA HIS A 73 5.35 0.94 -5.54
C HIS A 73 6.62 0.38 -4.89
N ALA A 74 7.40 1.25 -4.23
CA ALA A 74 8.61 0.82 -3.54
C ALA A 74 8.31 -0.15 -2.37
N CYS A 75 7.23 0.07 -1.60
CA CYS A 75 6.78 -0.84 -0.54
C CYS A 75 6.55 -2.27 -1.08
N PHE A 76 5.86 -2.41 -2.21
CA PHE A 76 5.62 -3.72 -2.80
C PHE A 76 6.94 -4.39 -3.21
N ARG A 77 7.84 -3.70 -3.92
CA ARG A 77 9.14 -4.25 -4.34
C ARG A 77 10.00 -4.68 -3.15
N LEU A 78 10.10 -3.84 -2.12
CA LEU A 78 10.83 -4.16 -0.89
C LEU A 78 10.19 -5.34 -0.16
N GLY A 79 8.85 -5.37 -0.06
CA GLY A 79 8.12 -6.47 0.56
C GLY A 79 8.36 -7.81 -0.14
N VAL A 80 8.31 -7.84 -1.47
CA VAL A 80 8.61 -9.06 -2.25
C VAL A 80 10.08 -9.47 -2.10
N LYS A 81 11.01 -8.50 -2.12
CA LYS A 81 12.43 -8.77 -1.92
C LYS A 81 12.72 -9.41 -0.57
N ASP A 82 12.14 -8.87 0.49
CA ASP A 82 12.47 -9.27 1.86
C ASP A 82 11.66 -10.49 2.34
N PHE A 83 10.44 -10.65 1.87
CA PHE A 83 9.47 -11.63 2.36
C PHE A 83 8.82 -12.51 1.29
N GLY A 84 9.10 -12.30 0.01
CA GLY A 84 8.42 -12.99 -1.09
C GLY A 84 8.54 -14.51 -1.05
N SER A 85 9.68 -15.05 -0.61
CA SER A 85 9.88 -16.50 -0.44
C SER A 85 8.99 -17.09 0.66
N MET A 86 8.77 -16.36 1.75
CA MET A 86 7.90 -16.79 2.85
C MET A 86 6.41 -16.74 2.48
N LEU A 87 6.05 -15.87 1.54
CA LEU A 87 4.67 -15.67 1.09
C LEU A 87 4.27 -16.62 -0.06
N GLY A 88 5.18 -17.49 -0.51
CA GLY A 88 4.92 -18.45 -1.60
C GLY A 88 4.77 -17.79 -2.99
N ILE A 89 5.01 -16.48 -3.10
CA ILE A 89 4.84 -15.74 -4.36
C ILE A 89 5.94 -16.10 -5.39
N ALA A 90 7.03 -16.68 -4.91
CA ALA A 90 8.15 -17.12 -5.75
C ALA A 90 7.95 -18.52 -6.37
N ASP A 91 6.83 -19.21 -6.08
CA ASP A 91 6.57 -20.57 -6.55
C ASP A 91 6.44 -20.60 -8.08
N LEU A 92 7.12 -21.58 -8.70
CA LEU A 92 7.09 -21.82 -10.14
C LEU A 92 5.65 -22.08 -10.62
N THR A 93 4.83 -22.74 -9.82
CA THR A 93 3.42 -23.04 -10.11
C THR A 93 2.60 -21.77 -10.33
N PHE A 94 2.87 -20.70 -9.57
CA PHE A 94 2.21 -19.43 -9.76
C PHE A 94 2.51 -18.80 -11.13
N ARG A 95 3.73 -19.01 -11.67
CA ARG A 95 4.16 -18.41 -12.94
C ARG A 95 3.45 -18.98 -14.18
N ILE A 96 2.97 -20.21 -14.11
CA ILE A 96 2.32 -20.89 -15.25
C ILE A 96 0.79 -20.68 -15.28
N LEU A 97 0.19 -20.09 -14.24
CA LEU A 97 -1.24 -19.83 -14.20
C LEU A 97 -1.68 -18.84 -15.29
N PRO A 98 -2.89 -18.97 -15.84
CA PRO A 98 -3.52 -17.93 -16.64
C PRO A 98 -3.64 -16.60 -15.88
N LEU A 99 -3.56 -15.46 -16.58
CA LEU A 99 -3.51 -14.12 -15.97
C LEU A 99 -4.62 -13.89 -14.94
N GLY A 100 -5.87 -14.20 -15.27
CA GLY A 100 -7.00 -14.00 -14.34
C GLY A 100 -6.86 -14.79 -13.03
N MET A 101 -6.33 -16.04 -13.11
CA MET A 101 -6.05 -16.85 -11.92
C MET A 101 -4.86 -16.29 -11.12
N LYS A 102 -3.80 -15.81 -11.80
CA LYS A 102 -2.67 -15.14 -11.14
C LYS A 102 -3.12 -13.94 -10.35
N LEU A 103 -3.96 -13.08 -10.95
CA LEU A 103 -4.48 -11.89 -10.29
C LEU A 103 -5.29 -12.26 -9.04
N ARG A 104 -6.20 -13.23 -9.16
CA ARG A 104 -7.02 -13.68 -8.01
C ARG A 104 -6.16 -14.22 -6.88
N VAL A 105 -5.28 -15.17 -7.17
CA VAL A 105 -4.37 -15.76 -6.16
C VAL A 105 -3.44 -14.69 -5.57
N GLY A 106 -2.90 -13.80 -6.40
CA GLY A 106 -2.05 -12.71 -5.95
C GLY A 106 -2.75 -11.78 -4.96
N PHE A 107 -4.01 -11.41 -5.24
CA PHE A 107 -4.81 -10.59 -4.32
C PHE A 107 -5.16 -11.35 -3.03
N GLU A 108 -5.49 -12.64 -3.11
CA GLU A 108 -5.75 -13.45 -1.91
C GLU A 108 -4.52 -13.51 -1.00
N VAL A 109 -3.33 -13.78 -1.55
CA VAL A 109 -2.08 -13.80 -0.78
C VAL A 109 -1.79 -12.44 -0.18
N LEU A 110 -1.97 -11.35 -0.95
CA LEU A 110 -1.72 -9.99 -0.45
C LEU A 110 -2.71 -9.61 0.66
N ALA A 111 -4.01 -9.90 0.50
CA ALA A 111 -5.02 -9.63 1.52
C ALA A 111 -4.77 -10.43 2.80
N GLN A 112 -4.43 -11.72 2.68
CA GLN A 112 -4.05 -12.55 3.83
C GLN A 112 -2.80 -12.02 4.53
N THR A 113 -1.83 -11.50 3.77
CA THR A 113 -0.60 -10.89 4.33
C THR A 113 -0.95 -9.67 5.17
N PHE A 114 -1.78 -8.76 4.65
CA PHE A 114 -2.23 -7.60 5.42
C PHE A 114 -3.02 -8.00 6.66
N ASN A 115 -4.00 -8.89 6.51
CA ASN A 115 -4.84 -9.36 7.62
C ASN A 115 -4.05 -10.07 8.72
N LYS A 116 -2.98 -10.80 8.36
CA LYS A 116 -2.18 -11.57 9.32
C LYS A 116 -1.13 -10.72 10.02
N PHE A 117 -0.44 -9.86 9.29
CA PHE A 117 0.77 -9.19 9.77
C PHE A 117 0.57 -7.70 10.07
N THR A 118 -0.62 -7.17 9.86
CA THR A 118 -0.99 -5.81 10.23
C THR A 118 -2.34 -5.80 10.94
N ASP A 119 -2.81 -4.62 11.32
CA ASP A 119 -4.15 -4.43 11.88
C ASP A 119 -5.19 -4.05 10.81
N HIS A 120 -4.83 -4.11 9.52
CA HIS A 120 -5.78 -3.95 8.44
C HIS A 120 -6.82 -5.08 8.45
N VAL A 121 -8.04 -4.74 8.04
CA VAL A 121 -9.08 -5.72 7.71
C VAL A 121 -9.41 -5.55 6.23
N VAL A 122 -8.92 -6.48 5.43
CA VAL A 122 -9.06 -6.47 3.97
C VAL A 122 -9.96 -7.60 3.54
N ARG A 123 -10.96 -7.30 2.72
CA ARG A 123 -11.80 -8.27 2.03
C ARG A 123 -11.70 -8.09 0.52
N LEU A 124 -11.90 -9.17 -0.19
CA LEU A 124 -11.95 -9.19 -1.65
C LEU A 124 -13.39 -9.40 -2.11
N GLY A 125 -13.76 -8.65 -3.12
CA GLY A 125 -14.99 -8.84 -3.89
C GLY A 125 -14.67 -8.78 -5.38
N GLU A 126 -15.64 -9.10 -6.21
CA GLU A 126 -15.52 -8.92 -7.65
C GLU A 126 -16.88 -8.82 -8.32
N ASP A 127 -16.92 -8.15 -9.46
CA ASP A 127 -18.02 -8.20 -10.41
C ASP A 127 -17.47 -8.64 -11.80
N ASP A 128 -18.22 -8.45 -12.87
CA ASP A 128 -17.81 -8.87 -14.22
C ASP A 128 -16.58 -8.13 -14.73
N GLN A 129 -16.36 -6.89 -14.30
CA GLN A 129 -15.33 -5.99 -14.83
C GLN A 129 -14.16 -5.74 -13.87
N TYR A 130 -14.41 -5.77 -12.55
CA TYR A 130 -13.46 -5.34 -11.54
C TYR A 130 -13.27 -6.39 -10.45
N PHE A 131 -12.07 -6.43 -9.89
CA PHE A 131 -11.82 -6.89 -8.53
C PHE A 131 -12.03 -5.70 -7.59
N HIS A 132 -12.60 -5.98 -6.40
CA HIS A 132 -12.81 -5.00 -5.35
C HIS A 132 -11.88 -5.32 -4.18
N TRP A 133 -10.96 -4.41 -3.91
CA TRP A 133 -10.11 -4.44 -2.73
C TRP A 133 -10.75 -3.55 -1.68
N ILE A 134 -11.36 -4.17 -0.67
CA ILE A 134 -12.16 -3.49 0.35
C ILE A 134 -11.40 -3.50 1.66
N ILE A 135 -11.09 -2.31 2.21
CA ILE A 135 -10.37 -2.15 3.47
C ILE A 135 -11.34 -1.58 4.51
N GLU A 136 -11.80 -2.43 5.42
CA GLU A 136 -12.74 -2.05 6.48
C GLU A 136 -12.05 -1.38 7.66
N ARG A 137 -10.76 -1.67 7.87
CA ARG A 137 -9.90 -1.01 8.83
C ARG A 137 -8.59 -0.63 8.13
N CYS A 138 -8.41 0.66 7.87
CA CYS A 138 -7.38 1.17 6.99
C CYS A 138 -6.36 2.05 7.73
N GLY A 139 -5.11 1.59 7.83
CA GLY A 139 -4.03 2.37 8.45
C GLY A 139 -3.57 3.55 7.58
N VAL A 140 -3.79 3.50 6.26
CA VAL A 140 -3.33 4.55 5.33
C VAL A 140 -4.10 5.87 5.53
N CYS A 141 -5.38 5.78 5.86
CA CYS A 141 -6.21 6.94 6.15
C CYS A 141 -6.60 7.08 7.63
N TRP A 142 -5.97 6.32 8.52
CA TRP A 142 -6.28 6.31 9.95
C TRP A 142 -6.09 7.70 10.58
N GLY A 143 -7.12 8.17 11.30
CA GLY A 143 -7.12 9.47 11.95
C GLY A 143 -7.10 10.69 11.03
N ARG A 144 -7.11 10.48 9.70
CA ARG A 144 -7.13 11.56 8.71
C ARG A 144 -8.56 11.96 8.36
N LYS A 145 -8.72 13.19 7.86
CA LYS A 145 -9.96 13.70 7.23
C LYS A 145 -9.61 14.23 5.86
N SER A 146 -10.43 13.91 4.88
CA SER A 146 -10.21 14.28 3.47
C SER A 146 -11.54 14.50 2.77
N ASP A 147 -11.59 15.42 1.82
CA ASP A 147 -12.77 15.66 0.98
C ASP A 147 -12.87 14.66 -0.20
N SER A 148 -11.88 13.79 -0.33
CA SER A 148 -11.79 12.78 -1.42
C SER A 148 -10.96 11.59 -0.97
N PRO A 149 -11.03 10.43 -1.67
CA PRO A 149 -10.19 9.28 -1.41
C PRO A 149 -8.70 9.62 -1.33
N CYS A 150 -8.00 9.10 -0.30
CA CYS A 150 -6.63 9.49 0.03
C CYS A 150 -5.67 8.32 0.32
N CYS A 151 -6.06 7.06 0.02
CA CYS A 151 -5.23 5.88 0.27
C CYS A 151 -4.17 5.63 -0.82
N HIS A 152 -3.47 6.69 -1.24
CA HIS A 152 -2.53 6.64 -2.38
C HIS A 152 -1.36 5.68 -2.19
N LEU A 153 -0.91 5.44 -0.95
CA LEU A 153 0.09 4.41 -0.64
C LEU A 153 -0.45 3.01 -1.00
N ALA A 154 -1.70 2.72 -0.65
CA ALA A 154 -2.35 1.44 -0.98
C ALA A 154 -2.52 1.28 -2.50
N LEU A 155 -2.93 2.35 -3.20
CA LEU A 155 -2.99 2.34 -4.67
C LEU A 155 -1.65 1.96 -5.28
N GLY A 156 -0.55 2.57 -4.85
CA GLY A 156 0.78 2.25 -5.37
C GLY A 156 1.21 0.82 -5.08
N ILE A 157 0.89 0.26 -3.91
CA ILE A 157 1.18 -1.14 -3.58
C ILE A 157 0.42 -2.08 -4.54
N LEU A 158 -0.86 -1.82 -4.78
CA LEU A 158 -1.69 -2.64 -5.67
C LEU A 158 -1.23 -2.54 -7.14
N GLU A 159 -0.89 -1.35 -7.60
CA GLU A 159 -0.40 -1.14 -8.98
C GLU A 159 0.90 -1.88 -9.25
N GLU A 160 1.86 -1.79 -8.34
CA GLU A 160 3.13 -2.51 -8.49
C GLU A 160 2.92 -4.02 -8.42
N GLY A 161 2.03 -4.48 -7.52
CA GLY A 161 1.64 -5.88 -7.43
C GLY A 161 1.03 -6.39 -8.73
N LEU A 162 0.12 -5.63 -9.33
CA LEU A 162 -0.48 -5.93 -10.62
C LEU A 162 0.54 -5.96 -11.75
N TYR A 163 1.45 -4.98 -11.78
CA TYR A 163 2.52 -4.92 -12.76
C TYR A 163 3.42 -6.17 -12.67
N TRP A 164 3.78 -6.55 -11.45
CA TRP A 164 4.61 -7.72 -11.19
C TRP A 164 3.89 -9.03 -11.57
N VAL A 165 2.64 -9.23 -11.11
CA VAL A 165 1.83 -10.43 -11.41
C VAL A 165 1.46 -10.49 -12.88
N GLY A 166 1.16 -9.34 -13.48
CA GLY A 166 0.75 -9.18 -14.87
C GLY A 166 1.88 -9.32 -15.89
N GLY A 167 3.13 -9.52 -15.44
CA GLY A 167 4.28 -9.62 -16.35
C GLY A 167 4.58 -8.31 -17.07
N GLY A 168 4.50 -7.18 -16.35
CA GLY A 168 4.75 -5.84 -16.88
C GLY A 168 3.53 -5.14 -17.46
N LYS A 169 2.34 -5.72 -17.33
CA LYS A 169 1.09 -5.10 -17.79
C LYS A 169 0.56 -4.12 -16.74
N THR A 170 0.01 -3.00 -17.20
CA THR A 170 -0.65 -2.00 -16.37
C THR A 170 -2.16 -2.22 -16.35
N PHE A 171 -2.81 -1.81 -15.26
CA PHE A 171 -4.24 -1.98 -15.05
C PHE A 171 -4.85 -0.66 -14.56
N TYR A 172 -6.13 -0.47 -14.81
CA TYR A 172 -6.86 0.61 -14.18
C TYR A 172 -7.09 0.28 -12.72
N VAL A 173 -6.71 1.21 -11.83
CA VAL A 173 -6.84 1.10 -10.37
C VAL A 173 -7.33 2.43 -9.84
N GLU A 174 -8.48 2.44 -9.14
CA GLU A 174 -9.10 3.65 -8.60
C GLU A 174 -9.68 3.40 -7.22
N GLU A 175 -9.40 4.29 -6.26
CA GLU A 175 -10.11 4.33 -4.98
C GLU A 175 -11.41 5.11 -5.16
N VAL A 176 -12.54 4.43 -4.96
CA VAL A 176 -13.89 4.99 -5.17
C VAL A 176 -14.61 5.35 -3.87
N SER A 177 -14.15 4.85 -2.74
CA SER A 177 -14.62 5.25 -1.41
C SER A 177 -13.46 5.23 -0.40
N CYS A 178 -13.55 6.07 0.64
CA CYS A 178 -12.50 6.19 1.65
C CYS A 178 -13.08 6.55 3.02
N ILE A 179 -12.65 5.85 4.06
CA ILE A 179 -13.06 6.11 5.45
C ILE A 179 -12.75 7.56 5.85
N ALA A 180 -11.62 8.12 5.42
CA ALA A 180 -11.28 9.52 5.70
C ALA A 180 -12.22 10.53 5.03
N ALA A 181 -12.94 10.12 3.98
CA ALA A 181 -13.95 10.92 3.29
C ALA A 181 -15.37 10.71 3.84
N GLY A 182 -15.53 9.85 4.87
CA GLY A 182 -16.81 9.59 5.52
C GLY A 182 -17.48 8.29 5.09
N ASP A 183 -16.87 7.49 4.24
CA ASP A 183 -17.39 6.19 3.83
C ASP A 183 -17.17 5.10 4.90
N HIS A 184 -17.92 4.01 4.82
CA HIS A 184 -17.80 2.87 5.75
C HIS A 184 -16.52 2.05 5.54
N ALA A 185 -15.97 2.04 4.32
CA ALA A 185 -14.76 1.32 3.96
C ALA A 185 -14.00 2.06 2.87
N CYS A 186 -12.68 1.81 2.77
CA CYS A 186 -11.92 2.23 1.60
C CYS A 186 -12.05 1.13 0.54
N THR A 187 -12.60 1.47 -0.64
CA THR A 187 -12.79 0.53 -1.73
C THR A 187 -11.97 0.94 -2.94
N ILE A 188 -11.15 0.02 -3.41
CA ILE A 188 -10.32 0.21 -4.60
C ILE A 188 -10.82 -0.75 -5.68
N LEU A 189 -11.22 -0.20 -6.81
CA LEU A 189 -11.58 -0.96 -8.01
C LEU A 189 -10.34 -1.25 -8.84
N ILE A 190 -10.21 -2.48 -9.31
CA ILE A 190 -9.08 -2.95 -10.10
C ILE A 190 -9.63 -3.65 -11.34
N SER A 191 -9.35 -3.11 -12.53
CA SER A 191 -9.82 -3.73 -13.78
C SER A 191 -9.28 -5.16 -13.93
N LYS A 192 -10.14 -6.08 -14.36
CA LYS A 192 -9.73 -7.46 -14.70
C LYS A 192 -8.95 -7.54 -16.01
N ARG A 193 -9.02 -6.49 -16.84
CA ARG A 193 -8.32 -6.39 -18.12
C ARG A 193 -7.19 -5.37 -18.03
N PRO A 194 -6.01 -5.70 -18.55
CA PRO A 194 -4.93 -4.74 -18.63
C PRO A 194 -5.30 -3.59 -19.55
N LEU A 195 -4.69 -2.44 -19.29
CA LEU A 195 -4.67 -1.32 -20.22
C LEU A 195 -3.88 -1.74 -21.45
N GLY A 196 -4.31 -1.37 -22.65
CA GLY A 196 -3.71 -1.76 -23.92
C GLY A 196 -2.29 -1.23 -24.12
#